data_972b9e3ea1d4461ea52cdc8e56f4ad2d
#
_entry.id   972b9e3ea1d4461ea52cdc8e56f4ad2d
#
_cell.length_a   1.000
_cell.length_b   1.000
_cell.length_c   1.000
_cell.angle_alpha   90.00
_cell.angle_beta   90.00
_cell.angle_gamma   90.00
#
_symmetry.space_group_name_H-M   'P 1'
#
loop_
_entity.id
_entity.type
_entity.pdbx_description
1 polymer ?
#
loop_
_entity_poly.entity_id
_entity_poly.type
_entity_poly.pdbx_seq_one_letter_code
_entity_poly.pdbx_strand_id
1 'polypeptide(L)'
;MQDRKRHDGQDRFSEITKAILGCCFDVINTLGSGFVESVYRNALVIALDDSGLEVSAERGFEVVFRGKKIGIFVPDLIVEKQVVVELKSCEHLTGEHQAQLINCLAATNLSVGILANFGKRKLEYKRVHHPAHHAACDHANPVSF
;
A
#
# COMPACT_ATOMS: atom_id res chain seq x y z
N MET A 1 -2.41 -31.85 0.54
CA MET A 1 -2.65 -31.03 1.74
C MET A 1 -1.91 -29.69 1.75
N GLN A 2 -0.90 -29.49 0.90
CA GLN A 2 -0.18 -28.22 0.81
C GLN A 2 -0.85 -27.16 -0.11
N ASP A 3 -1.75 -27.54 -1.00
CA ASP A 3 -2.40 -26.62 -1.95
C ASP A 3 -3.52 -25.75 -1.33
N ARG A 4 -4.18 -26.20 -0.27
CA ARG A 4 -5.26 -25.42 0.37
C ARG A 4 -4.77 -24.15 1.05
N LYS A 5 -3.60 -24.18 1.70
CA LYS A 5 -3.06 -22.99 2.41
C LYS A 5 -2.58 -21.89 1.45
N ARG A 6 -2.12 -22.24 0.24
CA ARG A 6 -1.73 -21.23 -0.76
C ARG A 6 -2.95 -20.59 -1.42
N HIS A 7 -4.02 -21.36 -1.60
CA HIS A 7 -5.27 -20.86 -2.20
C HIS A 7 -5.98 -19.89 -1.25
N ASP A 8 -6.09 -20.22 0.03
CA ASP A 8 -6.75 -19.39 1.03
C ASP A 8 -6.03 -18.05 1.22
N GLY A 9 -4.71 -18.03 1.20
CA GLY A 9 -3.92 -16.79 1.29
C GLY A 9 -4.09 -15.89 0.08
N GLN A 10 -4.14 -16.46 -1.11
CA GLN A 10 -4.29 -15.71 -2.36
C GLN A 10 -5.69 -15.13 -2.52
N ASP A 11 -6.70 -15.86 -2.10
CA ASP A 11 -8.09 -15.39 -2.08
C ASP A 11 -8.27 -14.23 -1.11
N ARG A 12 -7.64 -14.29 0.07
CA ARG A 12 -7.70 -13.22 1.06
C ARG A 12 -7.06 -11.92 0.58
N PHE A 13 -5.87 -11.99 -0.05
CA PHE A 13 -5.23 -10.82 -0.66
C PHE A 13 -6.09 -10.23 -1.78
N SER A 14 -6.72 -11.06 -2.57
CA SER A 14 -7.62 -10.64 -3.65
C SER A 14 -8.85 -9.92 -3.10
N GLU A 15 -9.44 -10.40 -2.02
CA GLU A 15 -10.59 -9.76 -1.36
C GLU A 15 -10.23 -8.41 -0.75
N ILE A 16 -9.10 -8.34 -0.04
CA ILE A 16 -8.61 -7.08 0.55
C ILE A 16 -8.31 -6.06 -0.56
N THR A 17 -7.60 -6.46 -1.60
CA THR A 17 -7.27 -5.60 -2.74
C THR A 17 -8.52 -5.06 -3.43
N LYS A 18 -9.51 -5.91 -3.66
CA LYS A 18 -10.78 -5.53 -4.25
C LYS A 18 -11.53 -4.52 -3.38
N ALA A 19 -11.55 -4.72 -2.08
CA ALA A 19 -12.18 -3.80 -1.14
C ALA A 19 -11.46 -2.44 -1.12
N ILE A 20 -10.13 -2.43 -1.13
CA ILE A 20 -9.34 -1.20 -1.22
C ILE A 20 -9.65 -0.43 -2.49
N LEU A 21 -9.66 -1.10 -3.64
CA LEU A 21 -9.98 -0.46 -4.92
C LEU A 21 -11.41 0.08 -4.95
N GLY A 22 -12.37 -0.63 -4.38
CA GLY A 22 -13.74 -0.15 -4.22
C GLY A 22 -13.81 1.15 -3.43
N CYS A 23 -13.06 1.26 -2.34
CA CYS A 23 -12.94 2.49 -1.57
C CYS A 23 -12.26 3.61 -2.37
N CYS A 24 -11.22 3.31 -3.15
CA CYS A 24 -10.57 4.28 -4.02
C CYS A 24 -11.52 4.84 -5.08
N PHE A 25 -12.33 3.99 -5.70
CA PHE A 25 -13.35 4.42 -6.66
C PHE A 25 -14.41 5.30 -6.00
N ASP A 26 -14.86 4.94 -4.81
CA ASP A 26 -15.83 5.74 -4.06
C ASP A 26 -15.26 7.13 -3.75
N VAL A 27 -14.02 7.21 -3.30
CA VAL A 27 -13.34 8.47 -3.01
C VAL A 27 -13.23 9.35 -4.25
N ILE A 28 -12.73 8.82 -5.38
CA ILE A 28 -12.56 9.63 -6.59
C ILE A 28 -13.91 10.03 -7.22
N ASN A 29 -14.90 9.17 -7.15
CA ASN A 29 -16.24 9.47 -7.65
C ASN A 29 -16.93 10.55 -6.82
N THR A 30 -16.64 10.62 -5.52
CA THR A 30 -17.22 11.63 -4.62
C THR A 30 -16.47 12.96 -4.70
N LEU A 31 -15.14 12.93 -4.65
CA LEU A 31 -14.32 14.14 -4.55
C LEU A 31 -13.85 14.68 -5.90
N GLY A 32 -13.78 13.86 -6.91
CA GLY A 32 -13.13 14.21 -8.17
C GLY A 32 -11.60 14.24 -8.06
N SER A 33 -10.94 14.55 -9.16
CA SER A 33 -9.49 14.69 -9.24
C SER A 33 -9.04 16.12 -8.91
N GLY A 34 -7.75 16.31 -8.58
CA GLY A 34 -7.12 17.62 -8.49
C GLY A 34 -6.74 18.09 -7.08
N PHE A 35 -7.13 17.37 -6.05
CA PHE A 35 -6.65 17.65 -4.70
C PHE A 35 -5.24 17.10 -4.50
N VAL A 36 -4.57 17.58 -3.45
CA VAL A 36 -3.26 17.05 -3.05
C VAL A 36 -3.42 15.66 -2.42
N GLU A 37 -2.35 14.88 -2.42
CA GLU A 37 -2.35 13.47 -1.96
C GLU A 37 -2.92 13.29 -0.54
N SER A 38 -2.63 14.21 0.39
CA SER A 38 -3.11 14.13 1.77
C SER A 38 -4.63 14.14 1.89
N VAL A 39 -5.33 14.86 1.01
CA VAL A 39 -6.80 14.89 0.98
C VAL A 39 -7.34 13.50 0.65
N TYR A 40 -6.81 12.87 -0.38
CA TYR A 40 -7.23 11.52 -0.79
C TYR A 40 -6.87 10.46 0.25
N ARG A 41 -5.68 10.58 0.86
CA ARG A 41 -5.29 9.69 1.96
C ARG A 41 -6.28 9.75 3.12
N ASN A 42 -6.64 10.94 3.56
CA ASN A 42 -7.57 11.11 4.67
C ASN A 42 -8.96 10.60 4.33
N ALA A 43 -9.44 10.85 3.11
CA ALA A 43 -10.72 10.33 2.64
C ALA A 43 -10.71 8.79 2.54
N LEU A 44 -9.61 8.22 2.06
CA LEU A 44 -9.47 6.77 1.93
C LEU A 44 -9.43 6.08 3.29
N VAL A 45 -8.78 6.65 4.29
CA VAL A 45 -8.81 6.16 5.67
C VAL A 45 -10.25 6.04 6.17
N ILE A 46 -11.07 7.07 5.95
CA ILE A 46 -12.47 7.06 6.35
C ILE A 46 -13.24 5.95 5.62
N ALA A 47 -13.07 5.86 4.30
CA ALA A 47 -13.79 4.85 3.50
C ALA A 47 -13.40 3.42 3.87
N LEU A 48 -12.12 3.17 4.14
CA LEU A 48 -11.62 1.87 4.56
C LEU A 48 -12.14 1.50 5.95
N ASP A 49 -12.10 2.44 6.89
CA ASP A 49 -12.60 2.25 8.26
C ASP A 49 -14.12 1.96 8.24
N ASP A 50 -14.89 2.73 7.48
CA ASP A 50 -16.33 2.51 7.31
C ASP A 50 -16.64 1.15 6.69
N SER A 51 -15.74 0.60 5.88
CA SER A 51 -15.85 -0.74 5.30
C SER A 51 -15.41 -1.87 6.25
N GLY A 52 -15.02 -1.54 7.47
CA GLY A 52 -14.58 -2.50 8.48
C GLY A 52 -13.15 -3.02 8.28
N LEU A 53 -12.34 -2.34 7.47
CA LEU A 53 -10.95 -2.70 7.25
C LEU A 53 -10.04 -1.98 8.25
N GLU A 54 -9.09 -2.71 8.84
CA GLU A 54 -8.06 -2.13 9.67
C GLU A 54 -7.08 -1.35 8.80
N VAL A 55 -6.88 -0.07 9.10
CA VAL A 55 -5.98 0.79 8.35
C VAL A 55 -5.01 1.48 9.29
N SER A 56 -3.73 1.49 8.92
CA SER A 56 -2.67 2.24 9.58
C SER A 56 -2.13 3.30 8.64
N ALA A 57 -2.17 4.56 9.06
CA ALA A 57 -1.61 5.68 8.33
C ALA A 57 -0.32 6.16 9.02
N GLU A 58 0.64 6.60 8.21
CA GLU A 58 1.88 7.22 8.70
C GLU A 58 2.73 6.37 9.65
N ARG A 59 2.61 5.04 9.56
CA ARG A 59 3.43 4.12 10.33
C ARG A 59 4.82 4.02 9.74
N GLY A 60 5.87 4.27 10.54
CA GLY A 60 7.25 4.19 10.11
C GLY A 60 7.85 2.80 10.21
N PHE A 61 8.76 2.51 9.28
CA PHE A 61 9.55 1.27 9.23
C PHE A 61 11.03 1.62 9.17
N GLU A 62 11.84 0.98 10.00
CA GLU A 62 13.28 1.19 9.96
C GLU A 62 13.89 0.54 8.72
N VAL A 63 14.72 1.29 8.01
CA VAL A 63 15.57 0.76 6.95
C VAL A 63 16.93 0.49 7.56
N VAL A 64 17.40 -0.75 7.45
CA VAL A 64 18.64 -1.22 8.07
C VAL A 64 19.61 -1.68 6.99
N PHE A 65 20.89 -1.28 7.14
CA PHE A 65 21.98 -1.74 6.30
C PHE A 65 23.16 -2.19 7.17
N ARG A 66 23.56 -3.45 7.00
CA ARG A 66 24.63 -4.08 7.79
C ARG A 66 24.42 -3.94 9.30
N GLY A 67 23.18 -4.19 9.76
CA GLY A 67 22.78 -4.11 11.16
C GLY A 67 22.64 -2.70 11.72
N LYS A 68 22.77 -1.66 10.88
CA LYS A 68 22.65 -0.26 11.30
C LYS A 68 21.46 0.41 10.65
N LYS A 69 20.72 1.17 11.46
CA LYS A 69 19.61 2.00 10.97
C LYS A 69 20.16 3.11 10.08
N ILE A 70 19.67 3.16 8.84
CA ILE A 70 20.07 4.18 7.86
C ILE A 70 18.94 5.14 7.49
N GLY A 71 17.73 4.84 7.89
CA GLY A 71 16.58 5.71 7.63
C GLY A 71 15.28 5.11 8.15
N ILE A 72 14.21 5.87 7.99
CA ILE A 72 12.85 5.45 8.27
C ILE A 72 12.04 5.62 6.99
N PHE A 73 11.28 4.58 6.64
CA PHE A 73 10.34 4.61 5.54
C PHE A 73 8.91 4.67 6.10
N VAL A 74 8.09 5.59 5.57
CA VAL A 74 6.69 5.75 6.00
C VAL A 74 5.77 5.56 4.79
N PRO A 75 5.12 4.40 4.63
CA PRO A 75 4.11 4.22 3.60
C PRO A 75 2.88 5.08 3.88
N ASP A 76 2.13 5.43 2.83
CA ASP A 76 0.90 6.20 3.00
C ASP A 76 -0.11 5.47 3.88
N LEU A 77 -0.45 4.23 3.50
CA LEU A 77 -1.37 3.39 4.25
C LEU A 77 -0.91 1.93 4.25
N ILE A 78 -1.25 1.22 5.32
CA ILE A 78 -1.20 -0.25 5.37
C ILE A 78 -2.58 -0.73 5.77
N VAL A 79 -3.15 -1.63 4.96
CA VAL A 79 -4.50 -2.17 5.16
C VAL A 79 -4.41 -3.62 5.61
N GLU A 80 -5.14 -3.95 6.67
CA GLU A 80 -5.20 -5.30 7.26
C GLU A 80 -3.81 -5.87 7.61
N LYS A 81 -2.83 -5.01 7.87
CA LYS A 81 -1.43 -5.38 8.10
C LYS A 81 -0.80 -6.20 6.95
N GLN A 82 -1.41 -6.17 5.76
CA GLN A 82 -1.06 -7.06 4.65
C GLN A 82 -0.79 -6.34 3.33
N VAL A 83 -1.45 -5.21 3.08
CA VAL A 83 -1.37 -4.52 1.80
C VAL A 83 -0.91 -3.08 2.01
N VAL A 84 0.16 -2.71 1.33
CA VAL A 84 0.63 -1.32 1.28
C VAL A 84 -0.17 -0.58 0.22
N VAL A 85 -0.65 0.61 0.54
CA VAL A 85 -1.31 1.51 -0.42
C VAL A 85 -0.51 2.79 -0.51
N GLU A 86 -0.02 3.08 -1.71
CA GLU A 86 0.66 4.34 -2.03
C GLU A 86 -0.22 5.19 -2.93
N LEU A 87 -0.42 6.44 -2.53
CA LEU A 87 -1.27 7.38 -3.23
C LEU A 87 -0.43 8.37 -4.03
N LYS A 88 -0.91 8.67 -5.23
CA LYS A 88 -0.33 9.70 -6.09
C LYS A 88 -1.43 10.63 -6.59
N SER A 89 -1.03 11.87 -6.88
CA SER A 89 -1.89 12.86 -7.53
C SER A 89 -1.07 13.51 -8.65
N CYS A 90 -0.97 12.82 -9.77
CA CYS A 90 -0.10 13.16 -10.89
C CYS A 90 -0.79 12.86 -12.23
N GLU A 91 -0.19 13.24 -13.34
CA GLU A 91 -0.77 13.00 -14.66
C GLU A 91 -0.80 11.52 -15.02
N HIS A 92 0.30 10.80 -14.77
CA HIS A 92 0.41 9.37 -15.05
C HIS A 92 1.30 8.68 -14.03
N LEU A 93 0.94 7.45 -13.69
CA LEU A 93 1.84 6.56 -12.94
C LEU A 93 3.03 6.17 -13.83
N THR A 94 4.22 6.21 -13.25
CA THR A 94 5.48 5.93 -13.95
C THR A 94 6.15 4.66 -13.42
N GLY A 95 7.17 4.18 -14.14
CA GLY A 95 8.01 3.10 -13.66
C GLY A 95 8.74 3.43 -12.35
N GLU A 96 9.07 4.70 -12.12
CA GLU A 96 9.66 5.14 -10.85
C GLU A 96 8.70 5.00 -9.68
N HIS A 97 7.42 5.35 -9.86
CA HIS A 97 6.39 5.13 -8.85
C HIS A 97 6.26 3.67 -8.48
N GLN A 98 6.29 2.79 -9.48
CA GLN A 98 6.22 1.36 -9.28
C GLN A 98 7.47 0.83 -8.55
N ALA A 99 8.65 1.30 -8.93
CA ALA A 99 9.91 0.96 -8.26
C ALA A 99 9.92 1.41 -6.80
N GLN A 100 9.41 2.60 -6.50
CA GLN A 100 9.27 3.10 -5.13
C GLN A 100 8.36 2.20 -4.30
N LEU A 101 7.26 1.73 -4.87
CA LEU A 101 6.37 0.80 -4.16
C LEU A 101 7.04 -0.55 -3.92
N ILE A 102 7.81 -1.06 -4.85
CA ILE A 102 8.60 -2.29 -4.66
C ILE A 102 9.59 -2.12 -3.50
N ASN A 103 10.29 -0.99 -3.44
CA ASN A 103 11.19 -0.67 -2.31
C ASN A 103 10.43 -0.59 -0.98
N CYS A 104 9.23 -0.04 -1.01
CA CYS A 104 8.33 0.01 0.12
C CYS A 104 7.95 -1.39 0.61
N LEU A 105 7.60 -2.28 -0.29
CA LEU A 105 7.29 -3.67 0.05
C LEU A 105 8.50 -4.37 0.68
N ALA A 106 9.70 -4.13 0.15
CA ALA A 106 10.93 -4.64 0.74
C ALA A 106 11.15 -4.12 2.17
N ALA A 107 10.96 -2.81 2.40
CA ALA A 107 11.15 -2.19 3.71
C ALA A 107 10.11 -2.64 4.75
N THR A 108 8.87 -2.89 4.33
CA THR A 108 7.78 -3.31 5.22
C THR A 108 7.68 -4.83 5.40
N ASN A 109 8.41 -5.60 4.61
CA ASN A 109 8.30 -7.06 4.52
C ASN A 109 6.90 -7.55 4.12
N LEU A 110 6.17 -6.74 3.37
CA LEU A 110 4.87 -7.09 2.82
C LEU A 110 5.00 -7.46 1.34
N SER A 111 4.10 -8.33 0.87
CA SER A 111 4.20 -8.91 -0.47
C SER A 111 3.39 -8.19 -1.53
N VAL A 112 2.36 -7.47 -1.12
CA VAL A 112 1.38 -6.87 -2.03
C VAL A 112 1.22 -5.39 -1.76
N GLY A 113 1.22 -4.61 -2.82
CA GLY A 113 0.95 -3.19 -2.76
C GLY A 113 -0.01 -2.73 -3.85
N ILE A 114 -0.68 -1.63 -3.58
CA ILE A 114 -1.53 -0.92 -4.54
C ILE A 114 -0.97 0.48 -4.70
N LEU A 115 -0.78 0.87 -5.95
CA LEU A 115 -0.45 2.22 -6.34
C LEU A 115 -1.69 2.84 -6.96
N ALA A 116 -2.22 3.89 -6.36
CA ALA A 116 -3.46 4.54 -6.80
C ALA A 116 -3.20 6.03 -7.10
N ASN A 117 -3.59 6.45 -8.29
CA ASN A 117 -3.42 7.83 -8.76
C ASN A 117 -4.78 8.52 -8.88
N PHE A 118 -4.94 9.58 -8.08
CA PHE A 118 -6.13 10.43 -8.02
C PHE A 118 -5.97 11.75 -8.81
N GLY A 119 -4.87 11.90 -9.53
CA GLY A 119 -4.57 13.10 -10.30
C GLY A 119 -5.31 13.18 -11.63
N LYS A 120 -6.02 12.13 -12.01
CA LYS A 120 -6.78 12.02 -13.26
C LYS A 120 -8.25 11.87 -12.96
N ARG A 121 -9.10 12.28 -13.91
CA ARG A 121 -10.55 12.12 -13.82
C ARG A 121 -10.96 10.67 -13.61
N LYS A 122 -10.26 9.74 -14.26
CA LYS A 122 -10.42 8.30 -14.08
C LYS A 122 -9.32 7.77 -13.17
N LEU A 123 -9.68 7.01 -12.15
CA LEU A 123 -8.70 6.36 -11.28
C LEU A 123 -7.74 5.50 -12.10
N GLU A 124 -6.45 5.77 -11.95
CA GLU A 124 -5.38 4.92 -12.47
C GLU A 124 -4.78 4.15 -11.30
N TYR A 125 -4.63 2.85 -11.45
CA TYR A 125 -4.05 2.04 -10.37
C TYR A 125 -3.22 0.89 -10.91
N LYS A 126 -2.29 0.43 -10.09
CA LYS A 126 -1.50 -0.78 -10.34
C LYS A 126 -1.42 -1.61 -9.08
N ARG A 127 -1.57 -2.92 -9.23
CA ARG A 127 -1.28 -3.89 -8.21
C ARG A 127 0.16 -4.37 -8.40
N VAL A 128 0.95 -4.32 -7.34
CA VAL A 128 2.37 -4.66 -7.38
C VAL A 128 2.65 -5.77 -6.37
N HIS A 129 3.39 -6.77 -6.80
CA HIS A 129 3.87 -7.86 -5.97
C HIS A 129 5.38 -7.77 -5.81
N HIS A 130 5.87 -8.01 -4.61
CA HIS A 130 7.31 -8.16 -4.40
C HIS A 130 7.74 -9.53 -4.95
N PRO A 131 8.72 -9.58 -5.86
CA PRO A 131 9.04 -10.82 -6.59
C PRO A 131 9.70 -11.92 -5.75
N ALA A 132 10.23 -11.60 -4.56
CA ALA A 132 10.79 -12.59 -3.64
C ALA A 132 10.85 -12.04 -2.22
N HIS A 133 10.54 -12.89 -1.23
CA HIS A 133 10.98 -12.66 0.13
C HIS A 133 12.50 -12.83 0.17
N HIS A 134 13.24 -11.76 -0.01
CA HIS A 134 14.66 -11.80 0.23
C HIS A 134 14.92 -11.76 1.73
N ALA A 135 15.75 -12.68 2.20
CA ALA A 135 16.23 -12.77 3.57
C ALA A 135 16.91 -11.47 4.10
N ALA A 136 17.12 -10.49 3.22
CA ALA A 136 17.66 -9.17 3.56
C ALA A 136 16.65 -8.25 4.26
N CYS A 137 15.37 -8.62 4.31
CA CYS A 137 14.31 -7.79 4.93
C CYS A 137 13.90 -8.27 6.33
N ASP A 138 14.63 -9.22 6.91
CA ASP A 138 14.33 -9.77 8.24
C ASP A 138 14.45 -8.74 9.39
N HIS A 139 14.72 -7.49 9.07
CA HIS A 139 15.01 -6.45 10.06
C HIS A 139 14.14 -5.20 9.95
N ALA A 140 13.06 -5.23 9.18
CA ALA A 140 12.11 -4.12 9.19
C ALA A 140 11.19 -4.24 10.41
N ASN A 141 11.62 -3.71 11.52
CA ASN A 141 10.76 -3.58 12.71
C ASN A 141 9.93 -2.31 12.60
N PRO A 142 8.62 -2.38 12.87
CA PRO A 142 7.79 -1.18 12.93
C PRO A 142 8.28 -0.28 14.06
N VAL A 143 8.45 0.99 13.75
CA VAL A 143 8.79 2.01 14.73
C VAL A 143 7.50 2.51 15.36
N SER A 144 7.42 2.47 16.68
CA SER A 144 6.33 3.11 17.42
C SER A 144 6.57 4.61 17.43
N PHE A 145 5.65 5.34 16.90
CA PHE A 145 5.59 6.78 17.07
C PHE A 145 4.73 7.15 18.25
#